data_d637827d9e565d3e4e5b8d2f22c43bc6
#
_entry.id   d637827d9e565d3e4e5b8d2f22c43bc6
#
_cell.length_a   1.000
_cell.length_b   1.000
_cell.length_c   1.000
_cell.angle_alpha   90.00
_cell.angle_beta   90.00
_cell.angle_gamma   90.00
#
_symmetry.space_group_name_H-M   'P 1'
#
loop_
_entity.id
_entity.type
_entity.pdbx_description
1 polymer ?
#
loop_
_entity_poly.entity_id
_entity_poly.type
_entity_poly.pdbx_seq_one_letter_code
_entity_poly.pdbx_strand_id
1 'polypeptide(L)'
;IWQALKPLGVKYVAGGSAANTITCTSIFGMPSSFIGKIGDDELGLLFKSDQEQYGVNSMLLKSEHSSGRSMVFVSGGNAERTFAVYLGAALDLVPEDLKPDYFEGHDYFHIEGYLVQNQALIRKAVELAHDAGCIISLDMASYNVVESNNAFLHDIIDRYVDIVFANETEAKAFTKFPDPKKSLEEI
;
A
#
# COMPACT_ATOMS: atom_id res chain seq x y z
N ILE A 1 -16.45 5.21 -18.87
CA ILE A 1 -16.53 6.24 -17.80
C ILE A 1 -15.39 7.25 -18.00
N TRP A 2 -14.13 6.84 -18.06
CA TRP A 2 -12.96 7.70 -18.19
C TRP A 2 -13.03 8.69 -19.37
N GLN A 3 -13.34 8.20 -20.57
CA GLN A 3 -13.47 9.03 -21.77
C GLN A 3 -14.58 10.08 -21.66
N ALA A 4 -15.65 9.79 -20.92
CA ALA A 4 -16.74 10.72 -20.68
C ALA A 4 -16.40 11.81 -19.66
N LEU A 5 -15.47 11.55 -18.74
CA LEU A 5 -15.07 12.48 -17.68
C LEU A 5 -13.93 13.40 -18.09
N LYS A 6 -13.06 12.96 -19.02
CA LYS A 6 -11.90 13.72 -19.48
C LYS A 6 -12.22 15.17 -19.90
N PRO A 7 -13.36 15.47 -20.58
CA PRO A 7 -13.72 16.86 -20.93
C PRO A 7 -14.11 17.75 -19.74
N LEU A 8 -14.33 17.18 -18.54
CA LEU A 8 -14.76 17.91 -17.35
C LEU A 8 -13.60 18.54 -16.56
N GLY A 9 -12.40 18.58 -17.13
CA GLY A 9 -11.24 19.19 -16.49
C GLY A 9 -10.66 18.32 -15.36
N VAL A 10 -10.45 17.04 -15.62
CA VAL A 10 -9.88 16.10 -14.65
C VAL A 10 -8.46 16.53 -14.24
N LYS A 11 -8.24 16.61 -12.94
CA LYS A 11 -6.92 16.85 -12.35
C LYS A 11 -6.29 15.51 -11.97
N TYR A 12 -5.05 15.30 -12.41
CA TYR A 12 -4.26 14.13 -12.04
C TYR A 12 -3.40 14.46 -10.83
N VAL A 13 -3.36 13.54 -9.90
CA VAL A 13 -2.48 13.59 -8.73
C VAL A 13 -1.96 12.19 -8.49
N ALA A 14 -0.67 12.04 -8.28
CA ALA A 14 -0.12 10.76 -7.82
C ALA A 14 -0.73 10.41 -6.45
N GLY A 15 -0.93 9.13 -6.19
CA GLY A 15 -1.60 8.69 -4.96
C GLY A 15 -1.44 7.18 -4.75
N GLY A 16 -2.15 6.70 -3.76
CA GLY A 16 -2.05 5.36 -3.19
C GLY A 16 -1.55 5.46 -1.75
N SER A 17 -2.09 4.66 -0.84
CA SER A 17 -1.79 4.76 0.59
C SER A 17 -0.30 4.61 0.87
N ALA A 18 0.31 3.52 0.41
CA ALA A 18 1.75 3.29 0.57
C ALA A 18 2.61 4.41 -0.06
N ALA A 19 2.25 4.85 -1.28
CA ALA A 19 2.99 5.93 -1.95
C ALA A 19 2.91 7.25 -1.17
N ASN A 20 1.73 7.58 -0.64
CA ASN A 20 1.54 8.78 0.18
C ASN A 20 2.36 8.71 1.48
N THR A 21 2.37 7.56 2.15
CA THR A 21 3.16 7.32 3.37
C THR A 21 4.65 7.53 3.08
N ILE A 22 5.18 6.91 2.05
CA ILE A 22 6.60 7.00 1.68
C ILE A 22 6.97 8.42 1.20
N THR A 23 6.10 9.07 0.44
CA THR A 23 6.31 10.47 0.03
C THR A 23 6.37 11.40 1.25
N CYS A 24 5.47 11.22 2.22
CA CYS A 24 5.50 12.01 3.45
C CYS A 24 6.77 11.79 4.26
N THR A 25 7.23 10.54 4.43
CA THR A 25 8.48 10.24 5.14
C THR A 25 9.69 10.89 4.45
N SER A 26 9.71 10.86 3.11
CA SER A 26 10.76 11.54 2.33
C SER A 26 10.74 13.06 2.52
N ILE A 27 9.55 13.69 2.50
CA ILE A 27 9.40 15.14 2.77
C ILE A 27 9.90 15.50 4.17
N PHE A 28 9.75 14.61 5.16
CA PHE A 28 10.30 14.81 6.51
C PHE A 28 11.82 14.56 6.60
N GLY A 29 12.48 14.29 5.48
CA GLY A 29 13.93 14.17 5.38
C GLY A 29 14.48 12.76 5.64
N MET A 30 13.61 11.74 5.67
CA MET A 30 14.04 10.34 5.80
C MET A 30 14.28 9.76 4.40
N PRO A 31 15.46 9.16 4.11
CA PRO A 31 15.68 8.42 2.88
C PRO A 31 14.59 7.34 2.70
N SER A 32 13.90 7.37 1.60
CA SER A 32 12.72 6.52 1.39
C SER A 32 12.75 5.88 0.01
N SER A 33 12.31 4.62 -0.06
CA SER A 33 12.20 3.84 -1.30
C SER A 33 10.78 3.30 -1.47
N PHE A 34 10.34 3.14 -2.71
CA PHE A 34 9.03 2.59 -3.02
C PHE A 34 9.15 1.47 -4.04
N ILE A 35 8.61 0.30 -3.72
CA ILE A 35 8.53 -0.86 -4.62
C ILE A 35 7.12 -0.94 -5.20
N GLY A 36 7.01 -1.04 -6.52
CA GLY A 36 5.73 -1.14 -7.18
C GLY A 36 5.83 -1.49 -8.65
N LYS A 37 4.68 -1.57 -9.33
CA LYS A 37 4.62 -1.87 -10.75
C LYS A 37 3.71 -0.87 -11.46
N ILE A 38 4.17 -0.33 -12.57
CA ILE A 38 3.48 0.68 -13.38
C ILE A 38 3.39 0.22 -14.83
N GLY A 39 2.41 0.75 -15.55
CA GLY A 39 2.33 0.59 -17.01
C GLY A 39 3.34 1.47 -17.74
N ASP A 40 3.57 1.17 -19.00
CA ASP A 40 4.36 2.03 -19.90
C ASP A 40 3.44 3.10 -20.52
N ASP A 41 2.87 3.96 -19.67
CA ASP A 41 1.89 4.99 -20.02
C ASP A 41 2.16 6.32 -19.31
N GLU A 42 1.41 7.36 -19.72
CA GLU A 42 1.54 8.72 -19.15
C GLU A 42 1.31 8.74 -17.62
N LEU A 43 0.42 7.90 -17.10
CA LEU A 43 0.12 7.86 -15.66
C LEU A 43 1.27 7.21 -14.88
N GLY A 44 1.90 6.18 -15.42
CA GLY A 44 3.09 5.56 -14.83
C GLY A 44 4.27 6.52 -14.81
N LEU A 45 4.48 7.28 -15.88
CA LEU A 45 5.51 8.33 -15.92
C LEU A 45 5.22 9.45 -14.94
N LEU A 46 3.96 9.90 -14.84
CA LEU A 46 3.54 10.89 -13.86
C LEU A 46 3.80 10.42 -12.43
N PHE A 47 3.40 9.20 -12.10
CA PHE A 47 3.61 8.62 -10.78
C PHE A 47 5.10 8.56 -10.42
N LYS A 48 5.94 8.07 -11.35
CA LYS A 48 7.39 7.99 -11.16
C LYS A 48 8.00 9.38 -10.93
N SER A 49 7.67 10.33 -11.79
CA SER A 49 8.16 11.71 -11.71
C SER A 49 7.77 12.38 -10.39
N ASP A 50 6.56 12.14 -9.92
CA ASP A 50 6.07 12.67 -8.64
C ASP A 50 6.86 12.11 -7.46
N GLN A 51 7.08 10.80 -7.41
CA GLN A 51 7.90 10.15 -6.39
C GLN A 51 9.33 10.72 -6.37
N GLU A 52 9.98 10.81 -7.53
CA GLU A 52 11.34 11.31 -7.67
C GLU A 52 11.45 12.80 -7.28
N GLN A 53 10.43 13.62 -7.58
CA GLN A 53 10.38 15.03 -7.18
C GLN A 53 10.47 15.21 -5.66
N TYR A 54 9.90 14.29 -4.90
CA TYR A 54 9.96 14.30 -3.44
C TYR A 54 11.14 13.49 -2.86
N GLY A 55 12.08 13.07 -3.71
CA GLY A 55 13.30 12.38 -3.27
C GLY A 55 13.10 10.89 -2.93
N VAL A 56 11.98 10.31 -3.32
CA VAL A 56 11.74 8.87 -3.14
C VAL A 56 12.53 8.09 -4.17
N ASN A 57 13.30 7.10 -3.76
CA ASN A 57 13.94 6.13 -4.65
C ASN A 57 12.89 5.15 -5.20
N SER A 58 12.44 5.39 -6.42
CA SER A 58 11.36 4.64 -7.06
C SER A 58 11.85 3.35 -7.70
N MET A 59 11.71 2.23 -7.01
CA MET A 59 11.98 0.87 -7.53
C MET A 59 10.75 0.36 -8.30
N LEU A 60 10.44 0.99 -9.43
CA LEU A 60 9.25 0.73 -10.21
C LEU A 60 9.54 -0.22 -11.37
N LEU A 61 8.87 -1.36 -11.35
CA LEU A 61 8.88 -2.33 -12.44
C LEU A 61 7.82 -1.96 -13.49
N LYS A 62 8.02 -2.39 -14.72
CA LYS A 62 7.08 -2.17 -15.82
C LYS A 62 6.17 -3.38 -16.03
N SER A 63 4.93 -3.09 -16.41
CA SER A 63 3.91 -4.06 -16.82
C SER A 63 3.41 -3.73 -18.22
N GLU A 64 2.86 -4.74 -18.90
CA GLU A 64 2.12 -4.58 -20.15
C GLU A 64 0.73 -3.98 -19.94
N HIS A 65 0.17 -4.09 -18.73
CA HIS A 65 -1.08 -3.45 -18.37
C HIS A 65 -0.88 -1.96 -18.07
N SER A 66 -1.93 -1.17 -18.30
CA SER A 66 -1.90 0.26 -17.95
C SER A 66 -1.79 0.48 -16.45
N SER A 67 -1.20 1.61 -16.07
CA SER A 67 -1.03 2.01 -14.67
C SER A 67 -2.35 2.04 -13.89
N GLY A 68 -2.27 1.71 -12.62
CA GLY A 68 -3.38 1.81 -11.68
C GLY A 68 -3.89 3.25 -11.58
N ARG A 69 -5.20 3.40 -11.37
CA ARG A 69 -5.84 4.72 -11.20
C ARG A 69 -7.11 4.62 -10.37
N SER A 70 -7.36 5.66 -9.61
CA SER A 70 -8.60 5.80 -8.86
C SER A 70 -9.28 7.10 -9.25
N MET A 71 -10.57 7.04 -9.57
CA MET A 71 -11.40 8.23 -9.74
C MET A 71 -12.16 8.49 -8.45
N VAL A 72 -12.04 9.71 -7.95
CA VAL A 72 -12.72 10.14 -6.74
C VAL A 72 -13.89 11.04 -7.13
N PHE A 73 -15.08 10.60 -6.78
CA PHE A 73 -16.31 11.37 -6.94
C PHE A 73 -16.66 11.98 -5.59
N VAL A 74 -16.80 13.29 -5.56
CA VAL A 74 -17.25 14.02 -4.37
C VAL A 74 -18.69 14.46 -4.59
N SER A 75 -19.61 14.02 -3.74
CA SER A 75 -21.03 14.29 -3.89
C SER A 75 -21.67 14.76 -2.58
N GLY A 76 -22.82 15.47 -2.72
CA GLY A 76 -23.60 15.92 -1.59
C GLY A 76 -22.98 17.08 -0.79
N GLY A 77 -23.74 17.59 0.15
CA GLY A 77 -23.32 18.70 1.02
C GLY A 77 -22.35 18.31 2.14
N ASN A 78 -22.18 17.02 2.39
CA ASN A 78 -21.28 16.43 3.38
C ASN A 78 -19.94 15.96 2.78
N ALA A 79 -19.70 16.25 1.48
CA ALA A 79 -18.49 15.89 0.75
C ALA A 79 -18.17 14.37 0.78
N GLU A 80 -19.19 13.52 0.69
CA GLU A 80 -19.01 12.07 0.56
C GLU A 80 -18.16 11.72 -0.65
N ARG A 81 -17.21 10.79 -0.44
CA ARG A 81 -16.28 10.34 -1.48
C ARG A 81 -16.61 8.92 -1.90
N THR A 82 -16.80 8.75 -3.19
CA THR A 82 -16.93 7.43 -3.82
C THR A 82 -15.74 7.21 -4.74
N PHE A 83 -15.17 6.02 -4.69
CA PHE A 83 -13.98 5.66 -5.47
C PHE A 83 -14.34 4.65 -6.55
N ALA A 84 -13.89 4.91 -7.79
CA ALA A 84 -13.87 3.93 -8.85
C ALA A 84 -12.41 3.57 -9.15
N VAL A 85 -11.99 2.37 -8.72
CA VAL A 85 -10.60 1.94 -8.75
C VAL A 85 -10.35 0.96 -9.89
N TYR A 86 -9.27 1.18 -10.62
CA TYR A 86 -8.68 0.24 -11.56
C TYR A 86 -7.23 0.02 -11.12
N LEU A 87 -6.91 -1.18 -10.67
CA LEU A 87 -5.59 -1.50 -10.12
C LEU A 87 -4.52 -1.70 -11.20
N GLY A 88 -4.92 -2.21 -12.39
CA GLY A 88 -4.03 -2.31 -13.54
C GLY A 88 -2.69 -2.98 -13.22
N ALA A 89 -1.62 -2.36 -13.64
CA ALA A 89 -0.24 -2.83 -13.45
C ALA A 89 0.12 -3.17 -11.99
N ALA A 90 -0.54 -2.56 -11.00
CA ALA A 90 -0.26 -2.86 -9.59
C ALA A 90 -0.59 -4.31 -9.21
N LEU A 91 -1.54 -4.95 -9.91
CA LEU A 91 -1.88 -6.37 -9.70
C LEU A 91 -0.85 -7.33 -10.28
N ASP A 92 0.00 -6.86 -11.18
CA ASP A 92 1.02 -7.68 -11.83
C ASP A 92 2.29 -7.84 -10.98
N LEU A 93 2.36 -7.17 -9.84
CA LEU A 93 3.46 -7.37 -8.90
C LEU A 93 3.35 -8.76 -8.28
N VAL A 94 4.37 -9.58 -8.50
CA VAL A 94 4.41 -10.99 -8.08
C VAL A 94 5.64 -11.27 -7.20
N PRO A 95 5.66 -12.37 -6.44
CA PRO A 95 6.80 -12.69 -5.57
C PRO A 95 8.15 -12.73 -6.29
N GLU A 96 8.17 -13.15 -7.57
CA GLU A 96 9.37 -13.27 -8.41
C GLU A 96 9.97 -11.90 -8.78
N ASP A 97 9.20 -10.84 -8.70
CA ASP A 97 9.65 -9.47 -8.91
C ASP A 97 10.49 -8.94 -7.74
N LEU A 98 10.32 -9.52 -6.53
CA LEU A 98 11.00 -9.07 -5.32
C LEU A 98 12.42 -9.66 -5.23
N LYS A 99 13.38 -8.77 -4.98
CA LYS A 99 14.80 -9.11 -4.84
C LYS A 99 15.28 -8.74 -3.43
N PRO A 100 16.23 -9.49 -2.85
CA PRO A 100 16.85 -9.14 -1.57
C PRO A 100 17.40 -7.70 -1.53
N ASP A 101 18.05 -7.28 -2.60
CA ASP A 101 18.66 -5.94 -2.74
C ASP A 101 17.66 -4.79 -2.54
N TYR A 102 16.34 -5.04 -2.69
CA TYR A 102 15.31 -4.02 -2.46
C TYR A 102 15.10 -3.71 -0.97
N PHE A 103 15.55 -4.58 -0.09
CA PHE A 103 15.39 -4.47 1.36
C PHE A 103 16.72 -4.16 2.07
N GLU A 104 17.85 -4.42 1.44
CA GLU A 104 19.18 -4.18 2.01
C GLU A 104 19.42 -2.69 2.28
N GLY A 105 19.94 -2.39 3.47
CA GLY A 105 20.25 -1.02 3.89
C GLY A 105 19.04 -0.17 4.27
N HIS A 106 17.86 -0.80 4.42
CA HIS A 106 16.68 -0.16 4.96
C HIS A 106 16.45 -0.57 6.43
N ASP A 107 16.13 0.39 7.29
CA ASP A 107 15.82 0.14 8.70
C ASP A 107 14.36 -0.30 8.89
N TYR A 108 13.47 0.16 8.01
CA TYR A 108 12.02 -0.09 8.09
C TYR A 108 11.45 -0.57 6.76
N PHE A 109 10.53 -1.50 6.84
CA PHE A 109 9.68 -1.92 5.73
C PHE A 109 8.20 -1.74 6.09
N HIS A 110 7.46 -0.96 5.30
CA HIS A 110 6.05 -0.67 5.52
C HIS A 110 5.16 -1.34 4.49
N ILE A 111 4.09 -1.99 4.96
CA ILE A 111 3.09 -2.69 4.15
C ILE A 111 1.72 -2.08 4.36
N GLU A 112 1.04 -1.79 3.27
CA GLU A 112 -0.38 -1.45 3.30
C GLU A 112 -1.25 -2.71 3.15
N GLY A 113 -2.19 -2.89 4.05
CA GLY A 113 -3.00 -4.10 4.16
C GLY A 113 -3.84 -4.44 2.92
N TYR A 114 -4.11 -3.48 2.04
CA TYR A 114 -4.78 -3.78 0.76
C TYR A 114 -4.02 -4.80 -0.10
N LEU A 115 -2.71 -4.93 0.08
CA LEU A 115 -1.86 -5.89 -0.64
C LEU A 115 -1.97 -7.31 -0.10
N VAL A 116 -2.51 -7.54 1.10
CA VAL A 116 -2.62 -8.89 1.71
C VAL A 116 -3.55 -9.82 0.93
N GLN A 117 -4.30 -9.31 -0.03
CA GLN A 117 -5.05 -10.14 -0.98
C GLN A 117 -4.11 -11.01 -1.84
N ASN A 118 -2.88 -10.55 -2.10
CA ASN A 118 -1.81 -11.36 -2.70
C ASN A 118 -0.90 -11.91 -1.58
N GLN A 119 -1.39 -12.93 -0.88
CA GLN A 119 -0.70 -13.50 0.28
C GLN A 119 0.70 -14.02 -0.05
N ALA A 120 0.90 -14.57 -1.25
CA ALA A 120 2.22 -15.05 -1.68
C ALA A 120 3.23 -13.90 -1.82
N LEU A 121 2.81 -12.78 -2.40
CA LEU A 121 3.62 -11.57 -2.52
C LEU A 121 4.02 -11.02 -1.14
N ILE A 122 3.05 -10.88 -0.24
CA ILE A 122 3.31 -10.32 1.09
C ILE A 122 4.19 -11.24 1.90
N ARG A 123 3.96 -12.56 1.87
CA ARG A 123 4.83 -13.53 2.53
C ARG A 123 6.28 -13.40 2.07
N LYS A 124 6.49 -13.36 0.76
CA LYS A 124 7.83 -13.17 0.21
C LYS A 124 8.46 -11.83 0.63
N ALA A 125 7.67 -10.76 0.67
CA ALA A 125 8.14 -9.43 1.06
C ALA A 125 8.57 -9.39 2.54
N VAL A 126 7.74 -9.93 3.46
CA VAL A 126 8.10 -9.95 4.90
C VAL A 126 9.29 -10.84 5.18
N GLU A 127 9.41 -11.99 4.50
CA GLU A 127 10.59 -12.87 4.63
C GLU A 127 11.87 -12.15 4.21
N LEU A 128 11.87 -11.47 3.04
CA LEU A 128 13.03 -10.72 2.56
C LEU A 128 13.37 -9.53 3.46
N ALA A 129 12.37 -8.79 3.94
CA ALA A 129 12.57 -7.68 4.85
C ALA A 129 13.12 -8.13 6.21
N HIS A 130 12.59 -9.22 6.76
CA HIS A 130 13.07 -9.83 7.99
C HIS A 130 14.52 -10.31 7.85
N ASP A 131 14.85 -11.01 6.76
CA ASP A 131 16.22 -11.49 6.49
C ASP A 131 17.21 -10.33 6.32
N ALA A 132 16.74 -9.17 5.82
CA ALA A 132 17.53 -7.94 5.73
C ALA A 132 17.66 -7.19 7.07
N GLY A 133 16.94 -7.62 8.11
CA GLY A 133 16.95 -6.99 9.44
C GLY A 133 16.07 -5.74 9.56
N CYS A 134 15.10 -5.54 8.67
CA CYS A 134 14.17 -4.43 8.75
C CYS A 134 13.18 -4.59 9.91
N ILE A 135 12.82 -3.49 10.55
CA ILE A 135 11.61 -3.38 11.38
C ILE A 135 10.41 -3.34 10.44
N ILE A 136 9.49 -4.27 10.60
CA ILE A 136 8.36 -4.42 9.68
C ILE A 136 7.10 -3.81 10.29
N SER A 137 6.48 -2.89 9.55
CA SER A 137 5.21 -2.27 9.93
C SER A 137 4.10 -2.60 8.93
N LEU A 138 2.89 -2.82 9.45
CA LEU A 138 1.70 -3.15 8.68
C LEU A 138 0.53 -2.24 9.07
N ASP A 139 -0.09 -1.58 8.09
CA ASP A 139 -1.41 -0.96 8.24
C ASP A 139 -2.50 -1.94 7.82
N MET A 140 -3.53 -2.12 8.64
CA MET A 140 -4.60 -3.10 8.37
C MET A 140 -5.58 -2.66 7.26
N ALA A 141 -5.50 -1.43 6.81
CA ALA A 141 -6.20 -0.81 5.68
C ALA A 141 -7.73 -0.74 5.79
N SER A 142 -8.42 -1.82 6.08
CA SER A 142 -9.87 -1.83 6.31
C SER A 142 -10.35 -3.11 6.99
N TYR A 143 -11.46 -3.02 7.73
CA TYR A 143 -12.07 -4.17 8.41
C TYR A 143 -12.44 -5.31 7.46
N ASN A 144 -12.88 -5.01 6.23
CA ASN A 144 -13.21 -6.03 5.23
C ASN A 144 -11.97 -6.83 4.79
N VAL A 145 -10.84 -6.16 4.64
CA VAL A 145 -9.54 -6.81 4.32
C VAL A 145 -9.13 -7.69 5.47
N VAL A 146 -9.23 -7.21 6.70
CA VAL A 146 -8.92 -7.96 7.92
C VAL A 146 -9.79 -9.21 8.05
N GLU A 147 -11.11 -9.08 7.90
CA GLU A 147 -12.02 -10.23 8.00
C GLU A 147 -11.74 -11.29 6.95
N SER A 148 -11.47 -10.87 5.71
CA SER A 148 -11.23 -11.79 4.60
C SER A 148 -9.87 -12.50 4.68
N ASN A 149 -8.90 -11.94 5.40
CA ASN A 149 -7.53 -12.44 5.48
C ASN A 149 -7.05 -12.70 6.91
N ASN A 150 -7.97 -12.84 7.86
CA ASN A 150 -7.68 -12.86 9.30
C ASN A 150 -6.60 -13.91 9.67
N ALA A 151 -6.73 -15.15 9.21
CA ALA A 151 -5.76 -16.21 9.50
C ALA A 151 -4.36 -15.93 8.92
N PHE A 152 -4.30 -15.33 7.73
CA PHE A 152 -3.02 -14.95 7.13
C PHE A 152 -2.38 -13.76 7.88
N LEU A 153 -3.19 -12.78 8.28
CA LEU A 153 -2.70 -11.64 9.06
C LEU A 153 -2.14 -12.08 10.41
N HIS A 154 -2.81 -12.99 11.14
CA HIS A 154 -2.26 -13.56 12.36
C HIS A 154 -0.91 -14.22 12.11
N ASP A 155 -0.80 -15.06 11.09
CA ASP A 155 0.45 -15.77 10.79
C ASP A 155 1.63 -14.83 10.48
N ILE A 156 1.40 -13.75 9.70
CA ILE A 156 2.49 -12.82 9.38
C ILE A 156 2.79 -11.83 10.52
N ILE A 157 1.78 -11.42 11.29
CA ILE A 157 1.96 -10.52 12.44
C ILE A 157 2.76 -11.24 13.52
N ASP A 158 2.36 -12.44 13.90
CA ASP A 158 3.04 -13.21 14.95
C ASP A 158 4.51 -13.53 14.63
N ARG A 159 4.87 -13.60 13.35
CA ARG A 159 6.21 -14.03 12.94
C ARG A 159 7.14 -12.93 12.47
N TYR A 160 6.61 -11.86 11.90
CA TYR A 160 7.43 -10.93 11.13
C TYR A 160 7.14 -9.45 11.43
N VAL A 161 5.94 -9.10 11.90
CA VAL A 161 5.54 -7.69 12.02
C VAL A 161 5.86 -7.17 13.42
N ASP A 162 6.57 -6.05 13.48
CA ASP A 162 6.96 -5.39 14.74
C ASP A 162 5.97 -4.28 15.12
N ILE A 163 5.31 -3.65 14.14
CA ILE A 163 4.41 -2.51 14.37
C ILE A 163 3.13 -2.71 13.55
N VAL A 164 1.98 -2.64 14.22
CA VAL A 164 0.66 -2.71 13.57
C VAL A 164 -0.05 -1.37 13.68
N PHE A 165 -0.56 -0.87 12.57
CA PHE A 165 -1.48 0.27 12.54
C PHE A 165 -2.90 -0.24 12.28
N ALA A 166 -3.81 0.09 13.18
CA ALA A 166 -5.21 -0.30 13.07
C ALA A 166 -6.12 0.73 13.76
N ASN A 167 -7.27 1.04 13.15
CA ASN A 167 -8.34 1.73 13.86
C ASN A 167 -9.16 0.73 14.69
N GLU A 168 -10.11 1.25 15.49
CA GLU A 168 -10.91 0.43 16.39
C GLU A 168 -11.75 -0.64 15.66
N THR A 169 -12.19 -0.34 14.45
CA THR A 169 -12.99 -1.26 13.63
C THR A 169 -12.14 -2.40 13.08
N GLU A 170 -10.94 -2.09 12.64
CA GLU A 170 -9.94 -3.06 12.16
C GLU A 170 -9.42 -3.93 13.31
N ALA A 171 -9.06 -3.33 14.44
CA ALA A 171 -8.63 -4.05 15.62
C ALA A 171 -9.71 -5.03 16.12
N LYS A 172 -10.98 -4.60 16.16
CA LYS A 172 -12.11 -5.47 16.45
C LYS A 172 -12.28 -6.60 15.42
N ALA A 173 -12.11 -6.30 14.14
CA ALA A 173 -12.19 -7.32 13.07
C ALA A 173 -11.08 -8.35 13.21
N PHE A 174 -9.89 -7.95 13.63
CA PHE A 174 -8.73 -8.81 13.84
C PHE A 174 -8.87 -9.70 15.08
N THR A 175 -9.05 -9.08 16.25
CA THR A 175 -9.03 -9.77 17.56
C THR A 175 -10.38 -10.38 17.97
N LYS A 176 -11.48 -9.92 17.33
CA LYS A 176 -12.89 -10.22 17.71
C LYS A 176 -13.31 -9.62 19.07
N PHE A 177 -12.47 -8.82 19.72
CA PHE A 177 -12.85 -8.10 20.93
C PHE A 177 -13.55 -6.78 20.59
N PRO A 178 -14.70 -6.47 21.22
CA PRO A 178 -15.41 -5.21 21.02
C PRO A 178 -14.76 -4.02 21.76
N ASP A 179 -13.93 -4.30 22.75
CA ASP A 179 -13.23 -3.28 23.55
C ASP A 179 -11.86 -2.97 22.91
N PRO A 180 -11.61 -1.73 22.49
CA PRO A 180 -10.34 -1.35 21.86
C PRO A 180 -9.11 -1.60 22.74
N LYS A 181 -9.24 -1.46 24.08
CA LYS A 181 -8.12 -1.72 24.98
C LYS A 181 -7.73 -3.19 25.01
N LYS A 182 -8.74 -4.09 25.03
CA LYS A 182 -8.48 -5.52 24.95
C LYS A 182 -7.90 -5.92 23.58
N SER A 183 -8.36 -5.27 22.52
CA SER A 183 -7.79 -5.49 21.19
C SER A 183 -6.32 -5.08 21.15
N LEU A 184 -5.94 -3.97 21.78
CA LEU A 184 -4.55 -3.50 21.85
C LEU A 184 -3.64 -4.44 22.66
N GLU A 185 -4.18 -5.11 23.68
CA GLU A 185 -3.43 -6.08 24.49
C GLU A 185 -3.21 -7.42 23.75
N GLU A 186 -4.05 -7.71 22.74
CA GLU A 186 -3.99 -8.95 21.96
C GLU A 186 -3.14 -8.83 20.69
N ILE A 187 -3.06 -7.63 20.12
CA ILE A 187 -2.22 -7.33 18.93
C ILE A 187 -0.77 -7.12 19.35
#